data_07afef7099c7dc877b1cdcd491736799
#
_entry.id   07afef7099c7dc877b1cdcd491736799
#
_cell.length_a   1.000
_cell.length_b   1.000
_cell.length_c   1.000
_cell.angle_alpha   90.00
_cell.angle_beta   90.00
_cell.angle_gamma   90.00
#
_symmetry.space_group_name_H-M   'P 1'
#
loop_
_entity.id
_entity.type
_entity.pdbx_description
1 polymer ?
#
loop_
_entity_poly.entity_id
_entity_poly.type
_entity_poly.pdbx_seq_one_letter_code
_entity_poly.pdbx_strand_id
1 'polypeptide(L)'
;MAEKDKELIENIEKQEYKYGFTSDIETETIPRGLNEEVVRLISTKKGEPEWMTERRLKAYRHWLNMVSPSWAHLTIPPIDFQDVIYYAAPKPSKKLASMDEVDPELKRTFDKLGIPLEEQMALAGVAVDAVMDSVSVKTTFKETLAEKGIIFCSMSEAIRDYPELIQKYLGSVVPYTDNFYAALNAAVFSDGSFCYIPKGVRCPMELSTYFRINAAGTGQFERTLIVADEGAYVSYLEGCTAPRRDENQLHAAVVEIIVEKDAEVKYSTVQNLSLIHISEPTRRRGISYA
;
A
#
# COMPACT_ATOMS: atom_id res chain seq x y z
N MET A 1 8.04 -19.91 31.98
CA MET A 1 8.45 -18.58 31.52
C MET A 1 9.28 -17.96 32.62
N ALA A 2 10.54 -17.67 32.34
CA ALA A 2 11.45 -17.12 33.36
C ALA A 2 10.98 -15.71 33.75
N GLU A 3 11.26 -15.28 35.00
CA GLU A 3 10.87 -13.95 35.53
C GLU A 3 11.39 -12.80 34.65
N LYS A 4 12.55 -12.98 34.02
CA LYS A 4 13.12 -12.09 33.01
C LYS A 4 12.24 -11.91 31.76
N ASP A 5 11.54 -12.97 31.35
CA ASP A 5 10.67 -12.89 30.17
C ASP A 5 9.38 -12.09 30.47
N LYS A 6 8.90 -12.17 31.72
CA LYS A 6 7.77 -11.33 32.19
C LYS A 6 8.14 -9.87 32.28
N GLU A 7 9.29 -9.54 32.88
CA GLU A 7 9.79 -8.16 32.94
C GLU A 7 10.04 -7.59 31.53
N LEU A 8 10.53 -8.39 30.60
CA LEU A 8 10.72 -7.96 29.21
C LEU A 8 9.40 -7.65 28.53
N ILE A 9 8.40 -8.51 28.70
CA ILE A 9 7.06 -8.32 28.15
C ILE A 9 6.40 -7.08 28.77
N GLU A 10 6.45 -6.92 30.09
CA GLU A 10 5.90 -5.74 30.78
C GLU A 10 6.61 -4.43 30.36
N ASN A 11 7.90 -4.47 30.08
CA ASN A 11 8.63 -3.32 29.58
C ASN A 11 8.26 -2.97 28.15
N ILE A 12 8.02 -3.98 27.29
CA ILE A 12 7.54 -3.80 25.91
C ILE A 12 6.13 -3.21 25.93
N GLU A 13 5.24 -3.71 26.79
CA GLU A 13 3.86 -3.20 26.91
C GLU A 13 3.80 -1.76 27.45
N LYS A 14 4.76 -1.34 28.27
CA LYS A 14 4.85 0.01 28.84
C LYS A 14 5.58 1.01 27.94
N GLN A 15 6.30 0.53 26.90
CA GLN A 15 6.94 1.44 25.96
C GLN A 15 5.88 2.15 25.11
N GLU A 16 5.97 3.48 25.04
CA GLU A 16 5.16 4.25 24.10
C GLU A 16 5.44 3.76 22.67
N TYR A 17 4.37 3.47 21.93
CA TYR A 17 4.50 3.02 20.53
C TYR A 17 5.15 4.12 19.68
N LYS A 18 6.40 3.91 19.30
CA LYS A 18 7.25 4.87 18.59
C LYS A 18 6.58 5.47 17.34
N TYR A 19 5.73 4.71 16.66
CA TYR A 19 5.06 5.10 15.43
C TYR A 19 3.62 5.57 15.64
N GLY A 20 3.14 5.64 16.88
CA GLY A 20 1.77 6.04 17.26
C GLY A 20 1.49 7.54 17.19
N PHE A 21 2.47 8.37 16.78
CA PHE A 21 2.29 9.81 16.67
C PHE A 21 1.40 10.18 15.47
N THR A 22 0.76 11.34 15.53
CA THR A 22 0.04 11.95 14.41
C THR A 22 0.87 13.09 13.83
N SER A 23 0.81 13.28 12.52
CA SER A 23 1.42 14.44 11.85
C SER A 23 0.35 15.48 11.55
N ASP A 24 0.62 16.74 11.84
CA ASP A 24 -0.27 17.86 11.56
C ASP A 24 -0.10 18.31 10.08
N ILE A 25 -0.60 17.46 9.19
CA ILE A 25 -0.56 17.69 7.75
C ILE A 25 -1.97 18.01 7.29
N GLU A 26 -2.13 19.16 6.65
CA GLU A 26 -3.44 19.55 6.08
C GLU A 26 -3.84 18.58 4.97
N THR A 27 -4.96 17.89 5.16
CA THR A 27 -5.42 16.81 4.29
C THR A 27 -6.70 17.22 3.57
N GLU A 28 -6.77 16.98 2.26
CA GLU A 28 -8.01 17.01 1.49
C GLU A 28 -8.67 15.64 1.55
N THR A 29 -9.97 15.59 1.86
CA THR A 29 -10.75 14.36 1.90
C THR A 29 -11.95 14.45 0.97
N ILE A 30 -12.45 13.29 0.51
CA ILE A 30 -13.76 13.19 -0.16
C ILE A 30 -14.86 12.92 0.89
N PRO A 31 -16.15 13.08 0.53
CA PRO A 31 -17.26 12.75 1.43
C PRO A 31 -17.20 11.30 1.95
N ARG A 32 -17.73 11.08 3.15
CA ARG A 32 -17.91 9.74 3.72
C ARG A 32 -18.90 8.92 2.91
N GLY A 33 -18.74 7.62 2.99
CA GLY A 33 -19.60 6.63 2.36
C GLY A 33 -19.11 6.21 0.98
N LEU A 34 -19.68 5.11 0.50
CA LEU A 34 -19.30 4.48 -0.76
C LEU A 34 -20.50 4.33 -1.69
N ASN A 35 -20.40 4.94 -2.86
CA ASN A 35 -21.34 4.85 -3.96
C ASN A 35 -20.60 5.02 -5.30
N GLU A 36 -21.30 4.90 -6.44
CA GLU A 36 -20.66 5.04 -7.76
C GLU A 36 -20.03 6.43 -7.97
N GLU A 37 -20.59 7.49 -7.40
CA GLU A 37 -20.07 8.86 -7.52
C GLU A 37 -18.72 8.97 -6.79
N VAL A 38 -18.60 8.38 -5.59
CA VAL A 38 -17.36 8.33 -4.82
C VAL A 38 -16.30 7.53 -5.58
N VAL A 39 -16.65 6.39 -6.18
CA VAL A 39 -15.72 5.60 -7.01
C VAL A 39 -15.22 6.42 -8.20
N ARG A 40 -16.11 7.13 -8.92
CA ARG A 40 -15.71 8.01 -10.02
C ARG A 40 -14.87 9.19 -9.54
N LEU A 41 -15.18 9.74 -8.37
CA LEU A 41 -14.42 10.84 -7.78
C LEU A 41 -12.98 10.43 -7.44
N ILE A 42 -12.78 9.23 -6.89
CA ILE A 42 -11.44 8.65 -6.66
C ILE A 42 -10.67 8.58 -7.97
N SER A 43 -11.26 8.01 -9.01
CA SER A 43 -10.64 7.88 -10.33
C SER A 43 -10.29 9.25 -10.94
N THR A 44 -11.17 10.23 -10.81
CA THR A 44 -10.93 11.62 -11.26
C THR A 44 -9.79 12.28 -10.49
N LYS A 45 -9.77 12.15 -9.16
CA LYS A 45 -8.70 12.69 -8.31
C LYS A 45 -7.33 12.10 -8.64
N LYS A 46 -7.31 10.83 -9.05
CA LYS A 46 -6.10 10.10 -9.47
C LYS A 46 -5.71 10.36 -10.93
N GLY A 47 -6.56 11.01 -11.72
CA GLY A 47 -6.33 11.25 -13.15
C GLY A 47 -6.29 9.95 -13.96
N GLU A 48 -7.11 8.98 -13.59
CA GLU A 48 -7.13 7.66 -14.22
C GLU A 48 -7.84 7.67 -15.58
N PRO A 49 -7.41 6.81 -16.52
CA PRO A 49 -8.12 6.62 -17.79
C PRO A 49 -9.45 5.90 -17.57
N GLU A 50 -10.40 6.09 -18.51
CA GLU A 50 -11.77 5.57 -18.40
C GLU A 50 -11.82 4.05 -18.18
N TRP A 51 -10.94 3.26 -18.83
CA TRP A 51 -10.90 1.80 -18.62
C TRP A 51 -10.66 1.42 -17.15
N MET A 52 -9.90 2.24 -16.40
CA MET A 52 -9.66 2.01 -14.97
C MET A 52 -10.90 2.37 -14.15
N THR A 53 -11.57 3.47 -14.47
CA THR A 53 -12.84 3.87 -13.86
C THR A 53 -13.88 2.77 -14.01
N GLU A 54 -14.05 2.23 -15.22
CA GLU A 54 -14.98 1.13 -15.49
C GLU A 54 -14.61 -0.16 -14.73
N ARG A 55 -13.32 -0.45 -14.59
CA ARG A 55 -12.84 -1.57 -13.78
C ARG A 55 -13.24 -1.43 -12.31
N ARG A 56 -13.07 -0.23 -11.74
CA ARG A 56 -13.46 0.10 -10.36
C ARG A 56 -14.97 -0.06 -10.17
N LEU A 57 -15.76 0.45 -11.09
CA LEU A 57 -17.23 0.35 -11.03
C LEU A 57 -17.71 -1.09 -11.13
N LYS A 58 -17.09 -1.93 -11.96
CA LYS A 58 -17.39 -3.37 -11.99
C LYS A 58 -17.12 -4.03 -10.64
N ALA A 59 -15.99 -3.73 -10.02
CA ALA A 59 -15.63 -4.24 -8.70
C ALA A 59 -16.62 -3.76 -7.63
N TYR A 60 -17.00 -2.49 -7.63
CA TYR A 60 -17.97 -1.92 -6.70
C TYR A 60 -19.35 -2.60 -6.83
N ARG A 61 -19.88 -2.73 -8.05
CA ARG A 61 -21.16 -3.39 -8.30
C ARG A 61 -21.14 -4.85 -7.89
N HIS A 62 -20.01 -5.52 -8.04
CA HIS A 62 -19.83 -6.90 -7.56
C HIS A 62 -19.84 -6.94 -6.03
N TRP A 63 -19.11 -6.05 -5.39
CA TRP A 63 -19.03 -5.94 -3.93
C TRP A 63 -20.39 -5.71 -3.28
N LEU A 64 -21.28 -4.92 -3.87
CA LEU A 64 -22.64 -4.70 -3.38
C LEU A 64 -23.48 -5.97 -3.23
N ASN A 65 -23.15 -7.02 -3.99
CA ASN A 65 -23.82 -8.31 -3.93
C ASN A 65 -23.13 -9.34 -3.04
N MET A 66 -22.03 -8.95 -2.37
CA MET A 66 -21.28 -9.83 -1.51
C MET A 66 -21.68 -9.64 -0.03
N VAL A 67 -21.43 -10.68 0.76
CA VAL A 67 -21.62 -10.64 2.20
C VAL A 67 -20.24 -10.61 2.87
N SER A 68 -20.11 -9.76 3.91
CA SER A 68 -18.89 -9.73 4.71
C SER A 68 -18.59 -11.10 5.31
N PRO A 69 -17.32 -11.56 5.31
CA PRO A 69 -16.95 -12.88 5.81
C PRO A 69 -17.25 -13.01 7.30
N SER A 70 -17.82 -14.16 7.69
CA SER A 70 -18.17 -14.50 9.08
C SER A 70 -17.49 -15.78 9.60
N TRP A 71 -16.52 -16.32 8.84
CA TRP A 71 -15.87 -17.59 9.15
C TRP A 71 -14.71 -17.48 10.16
N ALA A 72 -14.24 -16.27 10.44
CA ALA A 72 -13.16 -16.05 11.41
C ALA A 72 -13.66 -16.33 12.84
N HIS A 73 -12.83 -16.98 13.67
CA HIS A 73 -13.09 -17.18 15.10
C HIS A 73 -12.89 -15.89 15.92
N LEU A 74 -13.35 -14.79 15.40
CA LEU A 74 -13.24 -13.48 16.02
C LEU A 74 -14.62 -12.83 16.09
N THR A 75 -14.91 -12.17 17.19
CA THR A 75 -16.08 -11.29 17.28
C THR A 75 -15.67 -9.90 16.81
N ILE A 76 -15.93 -9.62 15.53
CA ILE A 76 -15.63 -8.34 14.93
C ILE A 76 -16.88 -7.46 15.04
N PRO A 77 -16.79 -6.25 15.61
CA PRO A 77 -17.91 -5.30 15.57
C PRO A 77 -18.35 -5.05 14.12
N PRO A 78 -19.64 -4.84 13.86
CA PRO A 78 -20.10 -4.47 12.53
C PRO A 78 -19.36 -3.24 11.99
N ILE A 79 -18.85 -3.33 10.77
CA ILE A 79 -18.21 -2.20 10.10
C ILE A 79 -19.29 -1.44 9.34
N ASP A 80 -19.46 -0.16 9.63
CA ASP A 80 -20.28 0.73 8.80
C ASP A 80 -19.45 1.28 7.64
N PHE A 81 -19.57 0.65 6.48
CA PHE A 81 -18.88 1.08 5.27
C PHE A 81 -19.38 2.42 4.73
N GLN A 82 -20.47 2.98 5.26
CA GLN A 82 -20.94 4.32 4.92
C GLN A 82 -20.35 5.41 5.84
N ASP A 83 -19.71 5.03 6.94
CA ASP A 83 -19.00 5.95 7.83
C ASP A 83 -17.48 5.97 7.62
N VAL A 84 -17.01 5.55 6.45
CA VAL A 84 -15.58 5.54 6.06
C VAL A 84 -15.31 6.59 5.00
N ILE A 85 -14.18 7.29 5.10
CA ILE A 85 -13.63 8.15 4.04
C ILE A 85 -12.69 7.30 3.17
N TYR A 86 -12.99 7.18 1.89
CA TYR A 86 -12.29 6.27 0.97
C TYR A 86 -11.11 6.90 0.22
N TYR A 87 -10.88 8.19 0.39
CA TYR A 87 -9.74 8.89 -0.17
C TYR A 87 -9.38 10.09 0.69
N ALA A 88 -8.11 10.18 1.03
CA ALA A 88 -7.50 11.33 1.69
C ALA A 88 -6.14 11.59 1.07
N ALA A 89 -5.78 12.83 0.86
CA ALA A 89 -4.49 13.20 0.32
C ALA A 89 -3.96 14.44 1.03
N PRO A 90 -2.65 14.53 1.30
CA PRO A 90 -2.04 15.79 1.71
C PRO A 90 -2.40 16.88 0.70
N LYS A 91 -2.80 18.06 1.17
CA LYS A 91 -3.03 19.19 0.25
C LYS A 91 -1.74 19.49 -0.51
N PRO A 92 -1.78 19.66 -1.84
CA PRO A 92 -0.58 19.94 -2.60
C PRO A 92 0.00 21.29 -2.15
N SER A 93 1.07 21.25 -1.38
CA SER A 93 2.03 22.34 -1.38
C SER A 93 2.66 22.37 -2.77
N LYS A 94 2.89 23.55 -3.36
CA LYS A 94 3.40 23.77 -4.74
C LYS A 94 4.29 22.62 -5.23
N LYS A 95 4.16 22.19 -6.51
CA LYS A 95 4.97 21.11 -7.10
C LYS A 95 6.43 21.19 -6.65
N LEU A 96 6.84 20.22 -5.87
CA LEU A 96 8.16 20.19 -5.23
C LEU A 96 9.19 19.70 -6.25
N ALA A 97 10.19 20.50 -6.55
CA ALA A 97 11.29 20.14 -7.42
C ALA A 97 12.43 19.42 -6.66
N SER A 98 12.49 19.57 -5.33
CA SER A 98 13.52 18.95 -4.49
C SER A 98 13.00 18.59 -3.08
N MET A 99 13.76 17.76 -2.35
CA MET A 99 13.47 17.42 -0.93
C MET A 99 13.54 18.62 0.01
N ASP A 100 14.23 19.69 -0.38
CA ASP A 100 14.31 20.92 0.43
C ASP A 100 13.00 21.73 0.40
N GLU A 101 12.14 21.43 -0.57
CA GLU A 101 10.81 22.04 -0.75
C GLU A 101 9.68 21.21 -0.10
N VAL A 102 9.99 20.03 0.43
CA VAL A 102 9.02 19.16 1.15
C VAL A 102 8.57 19.90 2.41
N ASP A 103 7.26 19.82 2.69
CA ASP A 103 6.70 20.33 3.93
C ASP A 103 7.55 19.88 5.13
N PRO A 104 8.03 20.81 5.97
CA PRO A 104 8.89 20.47 7.11
C PRO A 104 8.28 19.44 8.06
N GLU A 105 6.95 19.40 8.18
CA GLU A 105 6.26 18.43 9.03
C GLU A 105 6.22 17.04 8.37
N LEU A 106 6.09 16.98 7.06
CA LEU A 106 6.19 15.73 6.30
C LEU A 106 7.62 15.17 6.38
N LYS A 107 8.64 16.04 6.27
CA LYS A 107 10.05 15.65 6.45
C LYS A 107 10.31 15.12 7.86
N ARG A 108 9.85 15.83 8.91
CA ARG A 108 9.95 15.36 10.30
C ARG A 108 9.22 14.03 10.52
N THR A 109 8.11 13.82 9.82
CA THR A 109 7.36 12.57 9.87
C THR A 109 8.21 11.43 9.32
N PHE A 110 8.86 11.61 8.19
CA PHE A 110 9.76 10.62 7.60
C PHE A 110 10.97 10.34 8.51
N ASP A 111 11.58 11.37 9.09
CA ASP A 111 12.69 11.22 10.05
C ASP A 111 12.26 10.41 11.29
N LYS A 112 11.11 10.71 11.87
CA LYS A 112 10.55 9.96 13.01
C LYS A 112 10.24 8.51 12.69
N LEU A 113 9.80 8.23 11.46
CA LEU A 113 9.49 6.89 10.97
C LEU A 113 10.77 6.10 10.66
N GLY A 114 11.93 6.79 10.61
CA GLY A 114 13.20 6.18 10.22
C GLY A 114 13.23 5.84 8.73
N ILE A 115 12.43 6.53 7.91
CA ILE A 115 12.52 6.43 6.46
C ILE A 115 13.82 7.12 6.06
N PRO A 116 14.79 6.40 5.46
CA PRO A 116 16.10 6.96 5.18
C PRO A 116 16.00 8.15 4.23
N LEU A 117 16.72 9.23 4.48
CA LEU A 117 16.89 10.33 3.54
C LEU A 117 17.77 9.87 2.36
N GLU A 118 17.67 10.55 1.21
CA GLU A 118 18.31 10.13 -0.04
C GLU A 118 19.79 9.77 0.10
N GLU A 119 20.55 10.52 0.88
CA GLU A 119 21.97 10.22 1.12
C GLU A 119 22.19 8.94 1.93
N GLN A 120 21.33 8.68 2.92
CA GLN A 120 21.37 7.44 3.69
C GLN A 120 20.87 6.25 2.86
N MET A 121 19.90 6.46 1.97
CA MET A 121 19.40 5.44 1.04
C MET A 121 20.45 5.05 0.00
N ALA A 122 21.16 6.01 -0.56
CA ALA A 122 22.26 5.74 -1.49
C ALA A 122 23.35 4.87 -0.87
N LEU A 123 23.67 5.10 0.41
CA LEU A 123 24.63 4.30 1.17
C LEU A 123 24.09 2.93 1.57
N ALA A 124 22.78 2.81 1.82
CA ALA A 124 22.14 1.54 2.17
C ALA A 124 21.81 0.66 0.95
N GLY A 125 21.79 1.23 -0.27
CA GLY A 125 21.47 0.49 -1.49
C GLY A 125 20.00 0.02 -1.54
N VAL A 126 19.07 0.81 -0.99
CA VAL A 126 17.62 0.51 -0.97
C VAL A 126 16.86 1.55 -1.76
N ALA A 127 15.99 1.13 -2.68
CA ALA A 127 15.03 2.02 -3.34
C ALA A 127 13.71 2.01 -2.57
N VAL A 128 13.15 3.19 -2.29
CA VAL A 128 11.95 3.35 -1.46
C VAL A 128 10.87 4.13 -2.21
N ASP A 129 9.63 3.64 -2.12
CA ASP A 129 8.41 4.38 -2.45
C ASP A 129 7.66 4.70 -1.16
N ALA A 130 7.36 5.97 -0.92
CA ALA A 130 6.69 6.42 0.29
C ALA A 130 5.27 6.88 -0.04
N VAL A 131 4.29 6.23 0.56
CA VAL A 131 2.86 6.51 0.39
C VAL A 131 2.29 7.05 1.70
N MET A 132 1.64 8.20 1.64
CA MET A 132 0.92 8.79 2.76
C MET A 132 -0.56 8.90 2.43
N ASP A 133 -1.40 8.28 3.29
CA ASP A 133 -2.84 8.13 3.06
C ASP A 133 -3.11 7.54 1.66
N SER A 134 -3.62 8.33 0.73
CA SER A 134 -4.03 7.87 -0.60
C SER A 134 -3.08 8.27 -1.74
N VAL A 135 -1.87 8.78 -1.43
CA VAL A 135 -0.98 9.33 -2.46
C VAL A 135 0.46 8.94 -2.23
N SER A 136 1.14 8.46 -3.28
CA SER A 136 2.59 8.35 -3.28
C SER A 136 3.21 9.76 -3.29
N VAL A 137 4.07 10.01 -2.32
CA VAL A 137 4.73 11.31 -2.16
C VAL A 137 6.13 11.33 -2.78
N LYS A 138 6.79 10.17 -2.86
CA LYS A 138 8.11 10.06 -3.47
C LYS A 138 8.51 8.62 -3.77
N THR A 139 9.11 8.40 -4.96
CA THR A 139 9.82 7.17 -5.34
C THR A 139 11.29 7.51 -5.63
N THR A 140 12.23 6.78 -5.01
CA THR A 140 13.69 7.01 -5.15
C THR A 140 14.33 6.03 -6.14
N PHE A 141 15.52 6.37 -6.65
CA PHE A 141 16.33 5.52 -7.56
C PHE A 141 15.63 5.09 -8.86
N LYS A 142 14.53 5.74 -9.22
CA LYS A 142 13.73 5.40 -10.38
C LYS A 142 14.56 5.37 -11.68
N GLU A 143 15.40 6.38 -11.90
CA GLU A 143 16.26 6.49 -13.08
C GLU A 143 17.31 5.37 -13.14
N THR A 144 17.98 5.09 -12.01
CA THR A 144 18.98 4.02 -11.90
C THR A 144 18.39 2.63 -12.17
N LEU A 145 17.16 2.39 -11.72
CA LEU A 145 16.43 1.15 -11.99
C LEU A 145 16.00 1.07 -13.46
N ALA A 146 15.56 2.20 -14.04
CA ALA A 146 15.14 2.31 -15.42
C ALA A 146 16.27 2.00 -16.42
N GLU A 147 17.54 2.30 -16.10
CA GLU A 147 18.71 1.91 -16.91
C GLU A 147 18.82 0.40 -17.11
N LYS A 148 18.27 -0.40 -16.20
CA LYS A 148 18.18 -1.86 -16.30
C LYS A 148 16.82 -2.34 -16.82
N GLY A 149 15.94 -1.42 -17.23
CA GLY A 149 14.59 -1.72 -17.66
C GLY A 149 13.64 -2.08 -16.50
N ILE A 150 14.07 -1.91 -15.26
CA ILE A 150 13.24 -2.16 -14.08
C ILE A 150 12.28 -0.98 -13.91
N ILE A 151 11.00 -1.28 -13.74
CA ILE A 151 9.98 -0.28 -13.40
C ILE A 151 9.71 -0.40 -11.90
N PHE A 152 9.87 0.70 -11.19
CA PHE A 152 9.46 0.84 -9.79
C PHE A 152 8.85 2.22 -9.61
N CYS A 153 7.53 2.26 -9.38
CA CYS A 153 6.78 3.50 -9.30
C CYS A 153 5.47 3.28 -8.53
N SER A 154 4.74 4.36 -8.25
CA SER A 154 3.41 4.25 -7.69
C SER A 154 2.42 3.56 -8.65
N MET A 155 1.39 2.91 -8.11
CA MET A 155 0.33 2.31 -8.93
C MET A 155 -0.38 3.36 -9.79
N SER A 156 -0.58 4.56 -9.25
CA SER A 156 -1.18 5.67 -9.99
C SER A 156 -0.37 6.09 -11.22
N GLU A 157 0.94 6.11 -11.09
CA GLU A 157 1.85 6.38 -12.21
C GLU A 157 1.81 5.21 -13.21
N ALA A 158 1.87 3.97 -12.72
CA ALA A 158 1.85 2.78 -13.57
C ALA A 158 0.58 2.69 -14.43
N ILE A 159 -0.58 3.05 -13.88
CA ILE A 159 -1.86 3.07 -14.62
C ILE A 159 -1.80 4.04 -15.81
N ARG A 160 -1.10 5.17 -15.68
CA ARG A 160 -0.98 6.17 -16.74
C ARG A 160 0.12 5.85 -17.75
N ASP A 161 1.29 5.45 -17.25
CA ASP A 161 2.53 5.39 -18.05
C ASP A 161 2.80 3.98 -18.61
N TYR A 162 2.22 2.93 -17.98
CA TYR A 162 2.39 1.53 -18.37
C TYR A 162 1.03 0.78 -18.47
N PRO A 163 0.02 1.34 -19.16
CA PRO A 163 -1.34 0.79 -19.16
C PRO A 163 -1.43 -0.65 -19.66
N GLU A 164 -0.59 -1.05 -20.61
CA GLU A 164 -0.58 -2.42 -21.15
C GLU A 164 -0.17 -3.45 -20.09
N LEU A 165 0.87 -3.15 -19.30
CA LEU A 165 1.32 -4.02 -18.22
C LEU A 165 0.25 -4.11 -17.11
N ILE A 166 -0.35 -2.98 -16.75
CA ILE A 166 -1.38 -2.95 -15.73
C ILE A 166 -2.63 -3.69 -16.19
N GLN A 167 -3.08 -3.51 -17.42
CA GLN A 167 -4.24 -4.24 -17.96
C GLN A 167 -3.98 -5.75 -18.02
N LYS A 168 -2.74 -6.18 -18.30
CA LYS A 168 -2.35 -7.58 -18.35
C LYS A 168 -2.33 -8.25 -16.99
N TYR A 169 -1.76 -7.58 -15.99
CA TYR A 169 -1.39 -8.22 -14.72
C TYR A 169 -2.28 -7.86 -13.55
N LEU A 170 -2.81 -6.64 -13.46
CA LEU A 170 -3.61 -6.20 -12.31
C LEU A 170 -4.88 -7.04 -12.17
N GLY A 171 -5.04 -7.70 -11.03
CA GLY A 171 -6.17 -8.58 -10.74
C GLY A 171 -6.13 -9.91 -11.48
N SER A 172 -4.99 -10.31 -12.02
CA SER A 172 -4.80 -11.63 -12.62
C SER A 172 -4.64 -12.73 -11.57
N VAL A 173 -4.10 -12.38 -10.39
CA VAL A 173 -3.91 -13.29 -9.25
C VAL A 173 -5.01 -13.12 -8.22
N VAL A 174 -5.33 -11.88 -7.86
CA VAL A 174 -6.40 -11.52 -6.92
C VAL A 174 -7.46 -10.70 -7.65
N PRO A 175 -8.36 -11.33 -8.41
CA PRO A 175 -9.45 -10.62 -9.09
C PRO A 175 -10.44 -10.05 -8.07
N TYR A 176 -11.21 -9.05 -8.47
CA TYR A 176 -12.26 -8.47 -7.62
C TYR A 176 -13.35 -9.49 -7.23
N THR A 177 -13.40 -10.64 -7.88
CA THR A 177 -14.32 -11.74 -7.57
C THR A 177 -13.81 -12.71 -6.50
N ASP A 178 -12.58 -12.52 -6.03
CA ASP A 178 -11.93 -13.48 -5.10
C ASP A 178 -12.62 -13.51 -3.72
N ASN A 179 -12.76 -12.35 -3.09
CA ASN A 179 -13.42 -12.21 -1.79
C ASN A 179 -13.95 -10.78 -1.57
N PHE A 180 -14.71 -10.60 -0.47
CA PHE A 180 -15.34 -9.34 -0.12
C PHE A 180 -14.36 -8.15 -0.06
N TYR A 181 -13.22 -8.31 0.61
CA TYR A 181 -12.23 -7.23 0.75
C TYR A 181 -11.40 -7.02 -0.51
N ALA A 182 -11.18 -8.06 -1.31
CA ALA A 182 -10.56 -7.91 -2.63
C ALA A 182 -11.46 -7.12 -3.59
N ALA A 183 -12.77 -7.34 -3.53
CA ALA A 183 -13.75 -6.56 -4.31
C ALA A 183 -13.76 -5.09 -3.85
N LEU A 184 -13.82 -4.84 -2.54
CA LEU A 184 -13.77 -3.49 -1.98
C LEU A 184 -12.47 -2.80 -2.36
N ASN A 185 -11.32 -3.44 -2.14
CA ASN A 185 -10.02 -2.88 -2.53
C ASN A 185 -9.99 -2.55 -4.02
N ALA A 186 -10.41 -3.45 -4.90
CA ALA A 186 -10.41 -3.22 -6.35
C ALA A 186 -11.28 -2.03 -6.78
N ALA A 187 -12.34 -1.72 -6.02
CA ALA A 187 -13.19 -0.55 -6.25
C ALA A 187 -12.56 0.76 -5.81
N VAL A 188 -11.84 0.77 -4.67
CA VAL A 188 -11.45 2.01 -3.99
C VAL A 188 -9.96 2.16 -3.71
N PHE A 189 -9.09 1.22 -4.11
CA PHE A 189 -7.66 1.39 -3.83
C PHE A 189 -7.16 2.74 -4.32
N SER A 190 -6.41 3.39 -3.44
CA SER A 190 -5.99 4.77 -3.68
C SER A 190 -4.58 4.85 -4.24
N ASP A 191 -3.68 4.04 -3.74
CA ASP A 191 -2.34 3.87 -4.30
C ASP A 191 -1.75 2.51 -3.91
N GLY A 192 -0.49 2.33 -4.20
CA GLY A 192 0.30 1.15 -3.97
C GLY A 192 1.53 1.22 -4.83
N SER A 193 2.30 0.15 -4.89
CA SER A 193 3.51 0.10 -5.71
C SER A 193 3.36 -0.83 -6.90
N PHE A 194 3.92 -0.43 -8.00
CA PHE A 194 4.14 -1.26 -9.17
C PHE A 194 5.62 -1.54 -9.35
N CYS A 195 5.96 -2.83 -9.40
CA CYS A 195 7.31 -3.31 -9.64
C CYS A 195 7.31 -4.31 -10.79
N TYR A 196 8.08 -4.04 -11.85
CA TYR A 196 8.31 -4.96 -12.95
C TYR A 196 9.79 -5.17 -13.14
N ILE A 197 10.23 -6.42 -13.08
CA ILE A 197 11.60 -6.83 -13.31
C ILE A 197 11.67 -7.58 -14.63
N PRO A 198 12.39 -7.07 -15.64
CA PRO A 198 12.49 -7.70 -16.95
C PRO A 198 13.19 -9.07 -16.92
N LYS A 199 12.94 -9.86 -17.96
CA LYS A 199 13.53 -11.18 -18.16
C LYS A 199 15.04 -11.19 -17.94
N GLY A 200 15.52 -12.11 -17.08
CA GLY A 200 16.91 -12.33 -16.76
C GLY A 200 17.61 -11.23 -15.95
N VAL A 201 16.87 -10.21 -15.52
CA VAL A 201 17.42 -9.10 -14.74
C VAL A 201 17.38 -9.42 -13.25
N ARG A 202 18.51 -9.26 -12.58
CA ARG A 202 18.57 -9.26 -11.12
C ARG A 202 18.54 -7.82 -10.61
N CYS A 203 17.54 -7.50 -9.79
CA CYS A 203 17.44 -6.17 -9.20
C CYS A 203 18.69 -5.89 -8.34
N PRO A 204 19.41 -4.78 -8.58
CA PRO A 204 20.71 -4.53 -7.94
C PRO A 204 20.59 -4.11 -6.48
N MET A 205 19.39 -3.77 -6.03
CA MET A 205 19.10 -3.30 -4.67
C MET A 205 17.79 -3.84 -4.16
N GLU A 206 17.58 -3.77 -2.86
CA GLU A 206 16.27 -4.06 -2.26
C GLU A 206 15.30 -2.92 -2.60
N LEU A 207 14.08 -3.28 -2.97
CA LEU A 207 12.99 -2.32 -3.14
C LEU A 207 12.15 -2.30 -1.87
N SER A 208 11.69 -1.12 -1.49
CA SER A 208 10.84 -0.98 -0.31
C SER A 208 9.71 0.00 -0.55
N THR A 209 8.52 -0.34 -0.08
CA THR A 209 7.41 0.60 0.00
C THR A 209 7.01 0.80 1.44
N TYR A 210 6.74 2.04 1.78
CA TYR A 210 6.31 2.42 3.11
C TYR A 210 4.98 3.14 3.06
N PHE A 211 3.99 2.55 3.74
CA PHE A 211 2.64 3.10 3.84
C PHE A 211 2.42 3.74 5.22
N ARG A 212 1.93 4.96 5.23
CA ARG A 212 1.55 5.68 6.44
C ARG A 212 0.10 6.14 6.38
N ILE A 213 -0.73 5.59 7.25
CA ILE A 213 -2.08 6.10 7.50
C ILE A 213 -1.93 7.30 8.46
N ASN A 214 -2.43 8.46 8.09
CA ASN A 214 -2.35 9.65 8.96
C ASN A 214 -3.71 10.30 9.21
N ALA A 215 -4.61 10.34 8.22
CA ALA A 215 -5.91 10.99 8.37
C ALA A 215 -6.88 10.18 9.23
N ALA A 216 -7.66 10.87 10.09
CA ALA A 216 -8.65 10.26 10.96
C ALA A 216 -9.91 9.85 10.20
N GLY A 217 -10.53 8.73 10.59
CA GLY A 217 -11.78 8.23 10.00
C GLY A 217 -11.65 7.81 8.53
N THR A 218 -10.42 7.62 8.04
CA THR A 218 -10.13 7.20 6.67
C THR A 218 -9.86 5.71 6.60
N GLY A 219 -10.29 5.08 5.50
CA GLY A 219 -9.82 3.77 5.10
C GLY A 219 -8.53 3.88 4.30
N GLN A 220 -7.63 2.90 4.47
CA GLN A 220 -6.43 2.73 3.67
C GLN A 220 -6.60 1.51 2.78
N PHE A 221 -6.47 1.72 1.47
CA PHE A 221 -6.70 0.68 0.46
C PHE A 221 -5.53 0.65 -0.50
N GLU A 222 -4.56 -0.18 -0.20
CA GLU A 222 -3.32 -0.29 -0.98
C GLU A 222 -3.43 -1.44 -1.97
N ARG A 223 -2.81 -1.27 -3.14
CA ARG A 223 -2.72 -2.34 -4.13
C ARG A 223 -1.32 -2.39 -4.73
N THR A 224 -0.52 -3.34 -4.25
CA THR A 224 0.83 -3.59 -4.72
C THR A 224 0.83 -4.69 -5.79
N LEU A 225 1.55 -4.47 -6.89
CA LEU A 225 1.71 -5.43 -7.97
C LEU A 225 3.20 -5.62 -8.28
N ILE A 226 3.69 -6.83 -8.06
CA ILE A 226 5.08 -7.22 -8.32
C ILE A 226 5.08 -8.26 -9.43
N VAL A 227 5.80 -7.98 -10.51
CA VAL A 227 5.97 -8.88 -11.65
C VAL A 227 7.45 -9.14 -11.86
N ALA A 228 7.88 -10.37 -11.65
CA ALA A 228 9.21 -10.87 -11.98
C ALA A 228 9.12 -11.74 -13.22
N ASP A 229 9.64 -11.26 -14.36
CA ASP A 229 9.66 -11.98 -15.62
C ASP A 229 10.67 -13.15 -15.56
N GLU A 230 10.70 -14.00 -16.56
CA GLU A 230 11.50 -15.23 -16.62
C GLU A 230 12.96 -15.00 -16.20
N GLY A 231 13.43 -15.76 -15.18
CA GLY A 231 14.78 -15.67 -14.64
C GLY A 231 15.11 -14.38 -13.89
N ALA A 232 14.12 -13.54 -13.58
CA ALA A 232 14.31 -12.31 -12.85
C ALA A 232 14.50 -12.54 -11.35
N TYR A 233 15.07 -11.54 -10.65
CA TYR A 233 15.20 -11.56 -9.18
C TYR A 233 14.89 -10.19 -8.58
N VAL A 234 14.10 -10.19 -7.48
CA VAL A 234 13.89 -9.01 -6.66
C VAL A 234 13.71 -9.36 -5.19
N SER A 235 14.27 -8.52 -4.30
CA SER A 235 13.94 -8.47 -2.87
C SER A 235 13.08 -7.25 -2.62
N TYR A 236 11.91 -7.44 -1.99
CA TYR A 236 10.91 -6.40 -1.76
C TYR A 236 10.44 -6.41 -0.30
N LEU A 237 10.49 -5.25 0.33
CA LEU A 237 10.04 -5.03 1.69
C LEU A 237 8.86 -4.06 1.69
N GLU A 238 7.75 -4.44 2.31
CA GLU A 238 6.60 -3.58 2.52
C GLU A 238 6.44 -3.25 3.99
N GLY A 239 6.34 -1.97 4.31
CA GLY A 239 6.08 -1.47 5.66
C GLY A 239 4.76 -0.70 5.72
N CYS A 240 3.92 -1.00 6.71
CA CYS A 240 2.71 -0.23 6.97
C CYS A 240 2.65 0.21 8.42
N THR A 241 2.36 1.50 8.65
CA THR A 241 2.15 2.04 10.00
C THR A 241 0.91 2.92 10.06
N ALA A 242 0.25 2.90 11.22
CA ALA A 242 -0.86 3.78 11.54
C ALA A 242 -0.61 4.46 12.88
N PRO A 243 -1.11 5.71 13.10
CA PRO A 243 -1.11 6.32 14.40
C PRO A 243 -2.03 5.57 15.36
N ARG A 244 -1.74 5.66 16.65
CA ARG A 244 -2.63 5.14 17.69
C ARG A 244 -3.79 6.13 17.88
N ARG A 245 -5.02 5.71 17.55
CA ARG A 245 -6.25 6.50 17.69
C ARG A 245 -7.32 5.66 18.35
N ASP A 246 -8.22 6.32 19.06
CA ASP A 246 -9.44 5.71 19.63
C ASP A 246 -10.59 5.69 18.60
N GLU A 247 -10.27 5.64 17.32
CA GLU A 247 -11.22 5.64 16.21
C GLU A 247 -11.06 4.38 15.37
N ASN A 248 -12.15 3.93 14.77
CA ASN A 248 -12.11 2.80 13.82
C ASN A 248 -11.32 3.18 12.58
N GLN A 249 -10.36 2.35 12.21
CA GLN A 249 -9.60 2.46 10.98
C GLN A 249 -9.80 1.17 10.17
N LEU A 250 -10.17 1.32 8.89
CA LEU A 250 -10.29 0.20 7.98
C LEU A 250 -9.05 0.16 7.08
N HIS A 251 -8.29 -0.93 7.17
CA HIS A 251 -7.16 -1.18 6.29
C HIS A 251 -7.40 -2.46 5.50
N ALA A 252 -7.42 -2.35 4.18
CA ALA A 252 -7.60 -3.49 3.29
C ALA A 252 -6.60 -3.41 2.13
N ALA A 253 -5.45 -4.02 2.31
CA ALA A 253 -4.39 -4.09 1.31
C ALA A 253 -4.51 -5.36 0.45
N VAL A 254 -4.10 -5.28 -0.80
CA VAL A 254 -3.94 -6.42 -1.70
C VAL A 254 -2.56 -6.37 -2.34
N VAL A 255 -1.83 -7.48 -2.22
CA VAL A 255 -0.54 -7.67 -2.88
C VAL A 255 -0.66 -8.80 -3.88
N GLU A 256 -0.33 -8.52 -5.13
CA GLU A 256 -0.25 -9.51 -6.21
C GLU A 256 1.21 -9.71 -6.60
N ILE A 257 1.66 -10.96 -6.57
CA ILE A 257 3.03 -11.32 -6.95
C ILE A 257 2.96 -12.35 -8.08
N ILE A 258 3.52 -11.99 -9.22
CA ILE A 258 3.62 -12.84 -10.40
C ILE A 258 5.09 -13.19 -10.59
N VAL A 259 5.38 -14.48 -10.55
CA VAL A 259 6.73 -15.02 -10.66
C VAL A 259 6.74 -15.96 -11.85
N GLU A 260 7.37 -15.53 -12.93
CA GLU A 260 7.49 -16.31 -14.15
C GLU A 260 8.57 -17.40 -14.00
N LYS A 261 8.72 -18.24 -15.01
CA LYS A 261 9.64 -19.37 -14.99
C LYS A 261 11.05 -18.98 -14.54
N ASP A 262 11.62 -19.75 -13.60
CA ASP A 262 12.98 -19.55 -13.05
C ASP A 262 13.23 -18.17 -12.41
N ALA A 263 12.18 -17.38 -12.16
CA ALA A 263 12.29 -16.13 -11.43
C ALA A 263 12.20 -16.36 -9.91
N GLU A 264 12.75 -15.42 -9.14
CA GLU A 264 12.77 -15.46 -7.68
C GLU A 264 12.32 -14.12 -7.11
N VAL A 265 11.31 -14.12 -6.24
CA VAL A 265 10.84 -12.94 -5.49
C VAL A 265 10.96 -13.21 -4.00
N LYS A 266 11.74 -12.38 -3.31
CA LYS A 266 11.77 -12.35 -1.86
C LYS A 266 10.85 -11.21 -1.40
N TYR A 267 9.70 -11.55 -0.82
CA TYR A 267 8.74 -10.58 -0.28
C TYR A 267 8.71 -10.64 1.24
N SER A 268 8.82 -9.49 1.88
CA SER A 268 8.70 -9.34 3.32
C SER A 268 7.75 -8.19 3.65
N THR A 269 6.92 -8.34 4.68
CA THR A 269 6.04 -7.27 5.16
C THR A 269 6.20 -7.04 6.66
N VAL A 270 6.19 -5.76 7.07
CA VAL A 270 6.19 -5.33 8.46
C VAL A 270 4.99 -4.43 8.69
N GLN A 271 4.07 -4.86 9.54
CA GLN A 271 2.83 -4.12 9.82
C GLN A 271 2.80 -3.65 11.27
N ASN A 272 2.73 -2.33 11.46
CA ASN A 272 2.61 -1.66 12.76
C ASN A 272 1.33 -0.81 12.76
N LEU A 273 0.17 -1.48 12.77
CA LEU A 273 -1.14 -0.85 12.57
C LEU A 273 -1.86 -0.50 13.87
N SER A 274 -1.28 -0.72 15.05
CA SER A 274 -1.80 -0.50 16.40
C SER A 274 -1.81 -1.80 17.22
N LEU A 275 -2.24 -1.71 18.49
CA LEU A 275 -2.28 -2.87 19.41
C LEU A 275 -3.41 -3.88 19.11
N ILE A 276 -4.36 -3.54 18.23
CA ILE A 276 -5.47 -4.42 17.85
C ILE A 276 -5.38 -4.63 16.34
N HIS A 277 -4.89 -5.80 15.93
CA HIS A 277 -4.86 -6.20 14.53
C HIS A 277 -5.95 -7.23 14.26
N ILE A 278 -6.74 -6.96 13.23
CA ILE A 278 -7.56 -7.97 12.59
C ILE A 278 -6.89 -8.26 11.26
N SER A 279 -6.13 -9.35 11.20
CA SER A 279 -5.50 -9.83 9.97
C SER A 279 -6.30 -10.99 9.43
N GLU A 280 -6.72 -10.93 8.18
CA GLU A 280 -7.17 -12.11 7.47
C GLU A 280 -5.98 -13.01 7.09
N PRO A 281 -6.07 -14.34 7.27
CA PRO A 281 -5.03 -15.24 6.82
C PRO A 281 -4.93 -15.15 5.30
N THR A 282 -3.72 -14.88 4.83
CA THR A 282 -3.39 -14.83 3.41
C THR A 282 -3.64 -16.20 2.79
N ARG A 283 -4.56 -16.30 1.84
CA ARG A 283 -4.79 -17.51 1.08
C ARG A 283 -3.67 -17.68 0.07
N ARG A 284 -2.73 -18.58 0.35
CA ARG A 284 -1.75 -19.03 -0.66
C ARG A 284 -2.49 -19.79 -1.74
N ARG A 285 -2.67 -19.20 -2.92
CA ARG A 285 -2.99 -19.93 -4.14
C ARG A 285 -1.68 -20.27 -4.85
N GLY A 286 -1.36 -21.56 -4.82
CA GLY A 286 -0.50 -22.23 -5.77
C GLY A 286 0.96 -21.77 -5.80
N ILE A 287 1.82 -22.43 -5.06
CA ILE A 287 3.18 -22.68 -5.55
C ILE A 287 3.00 -23.78 -6.58
N SER A 288 3.07 -23.42 -7.85
CA SER A 288 3.26 -24.40 -8.92
C SER A 288 4.70 -24.86 -8.84
N TYR A 289 4.93 -26.07 -8.30
CA TYR A 289 6.17 -26.78 -8.55
C TYR A 289 5.99 -27.45 -9.91
N ALA A 290 6.75 -27.00 -10.91
CA ALA A 290 6.99 -27.76 -12.12
C ALA A 290 8.19 -28.69 -11.90
#